data_f60b917d5672756540f23abd8796a9a9
#
_entry.id   f60b917d5672756540f23abd8796a9a9
#
_cell.length_a   1.000
_cell.length_b   1.000
_cell.length_c   1.000
_cell.angle_alpha   90.00
_cell.angle_beta   90.00
_cell.angle_gamma   90.00
#
_symmetry.space_group_name_H-M   'P 1'
#
loop_
_entity.id
_entity.type
_entity.pdbx_description
1 polymer ?
#
loop_
_entity_poly.entity_id
_entity_poly.type
_entity_poly.pdbx_seq_one_letter_code
_entity_poly.pdbx_strand_id
1 'polypeptide(L)'
;MWRPYLQLIAKHCTRALNILDRFHVVAKLNKALDEVRASEARRMVREGYEPLLKKKRWCLLKRPENLTNNQRTSLRELLGYNLKSVRAYLLKEEFQLFWGYTSPAWAAKFLDAWCARAMRSRIEPVKKFARTVRAHRDLLLNYFRARKQFSSGVIEGLNNKAKVTMR
;
A
#
# COMPACT_ATOMS: atom_id res chain seq x y z
N MET A 1 7.71 9.16 -4.41
CA MET A 1 8.05 10.41 -3.71
C MET A 1 9.11 11.14 -4.50
N TRP A 2 8.96 12.43 -4.60
CA TRP A 2 9.83 13.24 -5.45
C TRP A 2 11.10 13.61 -4.67
N ARG A 3 12.24 13.01 -5.03
CA ARG A 3 13.53 13.22 -4.34
C ARG A 3 13.93 14.70 -4.18
N PRO A 4 13.79 15.56 -5.21
CA PRO A 4 14.14 16.98 -5.07
C PRO A 4 13.38 17.69 -3.95
N TYR A 5 12.10 17.37 -3.76
CA TYR A 5 11.30 17.97 -2.69
C TYR A 5 11.78 17.58 -1.29
N LEU A 6 12.17 16.31 -1.11
CA LEU A 6 12.73 15.83 0.15
C LEU A 6 14.07 16.49 0.46
N GLN A 7 14.90 16.74 -0.57
CA GLN A 7 16.19 17.45 -0.42
C GLN A 7 15.99 18.91 -0.03
N LEU A 8 15.02 19.62 -0.64
CA LEU A 8 14.69 20.99 -0.27
C LEU A 8 14.19 21.10 1.16
N ILE A 9 13.30 20.19 1.61
CA ILE A 9 12.85 20.16 3.00
C ILE A 9 14.02 19.92 3.95
N ALA A 10 14.88 18.95 3.65
CA ALA A 10 16.05 18.68 4.49
C ALA A 10 17.01 19.88 4.58
N LYS A 11 17.15 20.65 3.49
CA LYS A 11 18.03 21.83 3.42
C LYS A 11 17.44 23.05 4.13
N HIS A 12 16.16 23.34 3.96
CA HIS A 12 15.52 24.58 4.37
C HIS A 12 14.64 24.47 5.61
N CYS A 13 14.22 23.25 5.97
CA CYS A 13 13.32 22.98 7.09
C CYS A 13 13.93 21.97 8.05
N THR A 14 15.14 22.23 8.55
CA THR A 14 15.93 21.30 9.38
C THR A 14 15.26 20.87 10.68
N ARG A 15 14.32 21.67 11.21
CA ARG A 15 13.52 21.36 12.41
C ARG A 15 12.19 20.69 12.09
N ALA A 16 11.81 20.56 10.82
CA ALA A 16 10.53 19.98 10.43
C ALA A 16 10.59 18.45 10.43
N LEU A 17 9.61 17.82 11.08
CA LEU A 17 9.43 16.40 11.02
C LEU A 17 8.72 16.03 9.71
N ASN A 18 9.47 15.49 8.75
CA ASN A 18 8.90 15.07 7.47
C ASN A 18 8.18 13.73 7.65
N ILE A 19 6.87 13.71 7.41
CA ILE A 19 6.01 12.54 7.58
C ILE A 19 5.50 12.08 6.22
N LEU A 20 5.65 10.78 5.93
CA LEU A 20 5.04 10.18 4.77
C LEU A 20 3.56 9.91 5.02
N ASP A 21 2.74 10.43 4.12
CA ASP A 21 1.31 10.19 4.19
C ASP A 21 0.96 8.71 4.00
N ARG A 22 0.19 8.20 4.96
CA ARG A 22 -0.36 6.84 4.95
C ARG A 22 -1.12 6.52 3.66
N PHE A 23 -1.94 7.45 3.16
CA PHE A 23 -2.76 7.22 1.96
C PHE A 23 -1.89 7.00 0.72
N HIS A 24 -0.84 7.80 0.56
CA HIS A 24 0.09 7.64 -0.56
C HIS A 24 0.88 6.33 -0.48
N VAL A 25 1.26 5.90 0.71
CA VAL A 25 1.95 4.62 0.92
C VAL A 25 1.03 3.46 0.56
N VAL A 26 -0.21 3.47 1.09
CA VAL A 26 -1.22 2.43 0.81
C VAL A 26 -1.60 2.42 -0.67
N ALA A 27 -1.75 3.59 -1.31
CA ALA A 27 -2.03 3.70 -2.74
C ALA A 27 -0.93 3.06 -3.60
N LYS A 28 0.35 3.24 -3.23
CA LYS A 28 1.48 2.58 -3.93
C LYS A 28 1.45 1.06 -3.78
N LEU A 29 1.11 0.55 -2.59
CA LEU A 29 0.98 -0.89 -2.37
C LEU A 29 -0.21 -1.46 -3.16
N ASN A 30 -1.34 -0.76 -3.18
CA ASN A 30 -2.51 -1.14 -3.98
C ASN A 30 -2.17 -1.16 -5.47
N LYS A 31 -1.38 -0.18 -5.96
CA LYS A 31 -0.89 -0.18 -7.35
C LYS A 31 -0.04 -1.42 -7.64
N ALA A 32 0.90 -1.75 -6.76
CA ALA A 32 1.73 -2.95 -6.90
C ALA A 32 0.89 -4.24 -6.93
N LEU A 33 -0.13 -4.35 -6.06
CA LEU A 33 -1.06 -5.48 -6.07
C LEU A 33 -1.86 -5.57 -7.37
N ASP A 34 -2.36 -4.43 -7.89
CA ASP A 34 -3.11 -4.41 -9.15
C ASP A 34 -2.23 -4.76 -10.36
N GLU A 35 -0.96 -4.38 -10.36
CA GLU A 35 0.03 -4.80 -11.36
C GLU A 35 0.20 -6.33 -11.37
N VAL A 36 0.32 -6.95 -10.19
CA VAL A 36 0.39 -8.41 -10.04
C VAL A 36 -0.87 -9.08 -10.58
N ARG A 37 -2.06 -8.61 -10.14
CA ARG A 37 -3.36 -9.13 -10.58
C ARG A 37 -3.51 -9.04 -12.11
N ALA A 38 -3.22 -7.88 -12.68
CA ALA A 38 -3.36 -7.65 -14.12
C ALA A 38 -2.41 -8.52 -14.93
N SER A 39 -1.18 -8.69 -14.47
CA SER A 39 -0.19 -9.56 -15.11
C SER A 39 -0.61 -11.03 -15.04
N GLU A 40 -1.07 -11.49 -13.88
CA GLU A 40 -1.51 -12.87 -13.67
C GLU A 40 -2.79 -13.19 -14.46
N ALA A 41 -3.76 -12.27 -14.50
CA ALA A 41 -4.97 -12.40 -15.31
C ALA A 41 -4.65 -12.54 -16.80
N ARG A 42 -3.72 -11.71 -17.33
CA ARG A 42 -3.28 -11.83 -18.73
C ARG A 42 -2.58 -13.16 -19.01
N ARG A 43 -1.77 -13.64 -18.06
CA ARG A 43 -1.10 -14.92 -18.17
C ARG A 43 -2.11 -16.07 -18.24
N MET A 44 -3.13 -16.08 -17.34
CA MET A 44 -4.18 -17.09 -17.34
C MET A 44 -4.89 -17.19 -18.69
N VAL A 45 -5.29 -16.05 -19.26
CA VAL A 45 -5.95 -16.01 -20.59
C VAL A 45 -5.03 -16.55 -21.67
N ARG A 46 -3.75 -16.16 -21.69
CA ARG A 46 -2.78 -16.62 -22.70
C ARG A 46 -2.50 -18.12 -22.60
N GLU A 47 -2.52 -18.67 -21.40
CA GLU A 47 -2.25 -20.10 -21.14
C GLU A 47 -3.54 -20.95 -21.19
N GLY A 48 -4.68 -20.37 -21.56
CA GLY A 48 -5.96 -21.09 -21.71
C GLY A 48 -6.62 -21.47 -20.37
N TYR A 49 -6.18 -20.91 -19.25
CA TYR A 49 -6.82 -21.13 -17.96
C TYR A 49 -8.08 -20.29 -17.78
N GLU A 50 -8.98 -20.76 -16.91
CA GLU A 50 -10.14 -19.99 -16.50
C GLU A 50 -9.73 -18.61 -15.96
N PRO A 51 -10.36 -17.50 -16.40
CA PRO A 51 -9.99 -16.15 -16.01
C PRO A 51 -10.51 -15.78 -14.59
N LEU A 52 -10.07 -16.50 -13.58
CA LEU A 52 -10.48 -16.34 -12.16
C LEU A 52 -10.36 -14.89 -11.65
N LEU A 53 -9.40 -14.11 -12.17
CA LEU A 53 -9.15 -12.74 -11.75
C LEU A 53 -9.94 -11.68 -12.55
N LYS A 54 -10.75 -12.09 -13.53
CA LYS A 54 -11.61 -11.20 -14.32
C LYS A 54 -12.63 -10.53 -13.41
N LYS A 55 -12.76 -9.21 -13.50
CA LYS A 55 -13.67 -8.39 -12.67
C LYS A 55 -13.45 -8.48 -11.14
N LYS A 56 -12.38 -9.15 -10.65
CA LYS A 56 -12.10 -9.33 -9.22
C LYS A 56 -11.16 -8.26 -8.63
N ARG A 57 -10.89 -7.17 -9.35
CA ARG A 57 -9.99 -6.09 -8.90
C ARG A 57 -10.36 -5.55 -7.52
N TRP A 58 -11.62 -5.19 -7.33
CA TRP A 58 -12.08 -4.53 -6.11
C TRP A 58 -12.17 -5.47 -4.91
N CYS A 59 -12.26 -6.79 -5.12
CA CYS A 59 -12.16 -7.77 -4.04
C CYS A 59 -10.79 -7.72 -3.34
N LEU A 60 -9.72 -7.46 -4.11
CA LEU A 60 -8.35 -7.42 -3.60
C LEU A 60 -7.90 -6.03 -3.13
N LEU A 61 -8.43 -4.94 -3.73
CA LEU A 61 -7.95 -3.58 -3.45
C LEU A 61 -8.69 -2.89 -2.32
N LYS A 62 -9.99 -3.13 -2.17
CA LYS A 62 -10.79 -2.56 -1.08
C LYS A 62 -10.37 -3.14 0.27
N ARG A 63 -10.68 -2.43 1.33
CA ARG A 63 -10.60 -2.96 2.69
C ARG A 63 -11.71 -4.00 2.91
N PRO A 64 -11.48 -5.04 3.72
CA PRO A 64 -12.49 -6.09 3.98
C PRO A 64 -13.84 -5.56 4.45
N GLU A 65 -13.85 -4.51 5.28
CA GLU A 65 -15.08 -3.86 5.78
C GLU A 65 -15.91 -3.18 4.68
N ASN A 66 -15.26 -2.75 3.59
CA ASN A 66 -15.90 -2.04 2.47
C ASN A 66 -16.29 -2.95 1.30
N LEU A 67 -16.17 -4.26 1.47
CA LEU A 67 -16.58 -5.23 0.45
C LEU A 67 -18.08 -5.47 0.49
N THR A 68 -18.72 -5.51 -0.70
CA THR A 68 -20.09 -6.02 -0.83
C THR A 68 -20.11 -7.53 -0.57
N ASN A 69 -21.30 -8.11 -0.31
CA ASN A 69 -21.43 -9.54 -0.07
C ASN A 69 -20.88 -10.37 -1.23
N ASN A 70 -21.17 -9.99 -2.48
CA ASN A 70 -20.65 -10.67 -3.68
C ASN A 70 -19.12 -10.57 -3.78
N GLN A 71 -18.54 -9.44 -3.36
CA GLN A 71 -17.09 -9.26 -3.32
C GLN A 71 -16.45 -10.12 -2.22
N ARG A 72 -17.11 -10.27 -1.07
CA ARG A 72 -16.63 -11.13 0.04
C ARG A 72 -16.62 -12.59 -0.38
N THR A 73 -17.70 -13.08 -1.02
CA THR A 73 -17.77 -14.43 -1.56
C THR A 73 -16.66 -14.66 -2.59
N SER A 74 -16.51 -13.76 -3.55
CA SER A 74 -15.44 -13.82 -4.55
C SER A 74 -14.04 -13.81 -3.95
N LEU A 75 -13.81 -13.02 -2.89
CA LEU A 75 -12.53 -13.01 -2.19
C LEU A 75 -12.27 -14.35 -1.50
N ARG A 76 -13.28 -14.91 -0.83
CA ARG A 76 -13.18 -16.23 -0.17
C ARG A 76 -12.81 -17.32 -1.15
N GLU A 77 -13.45 -17.34 -2.32
CA GLU A 77 -13.11 -18.27 -3.42
C GLU A 77 -11.65 -18.09 -3.85
N LEU A 78 -11.21 -16.84 -4.11
CA LEU A 78 -9.85 -16.56 -4.54
C LEU A 78 -8.79 -17.00 -3.52
N LEU A 79 -9.08 -16.88 -2.22
CA LEU A 79 -8.16 -17.28 -1.15
C LEU A 79 -7.87 -18.78 -1.14
N GLY A 80 -8.73 -19.61 -1.76
CA GLY A 80 -8.50 -21.05 -1.96
C GLY A 80 -7.43 -21.37 -3.02
N TYR A 81 -7.02 -20.40 -3.84
CA TYR A 81 -6.06 -20.62 -4.92
C TYR A 81 -4.66 -20.11 -4.57
N ASN A 82 -3.63 -20.85 -4.95
CA ASN A 82 -2.23 -20.42 -4.78
C ASN A 82 -1.80 -19.45 -5.88
N LEU A 83 -2.45 -18.29 -5.96
CA LEU A 83 -2.14 -17.24 -6.92
C LEU A 83 -1.12 -16.24 -6.37
N LYS A 84 -0.28 -15.67 -7.25
CA LYS A 84 0.61 -14.54 -6.87
C LYS A 84 -0.20 -13.34 -6.38
N SER A 85 -1.37 -13.09 -6.97
CA SER A 85 -2.30 -12.03 -6.57
C SER A 85 -2.83 -12.24 -5.15
N VAL A 86 -3.16 -13.47 -4.77
CA VAL A 86 -3.60 -13.82 -3.41
C VAL A 86 -2.46 -13.61 -2.41
N ARG A 87 -1.25 -14.07 -2.72
CA ARG A 87 -0.08 -13.85 -1.85
C ARG A 87 0.24 -12.36 -1.69
N ALA A 88 0.15 -11.57 -2.77
CA ALA A 88 0.33 -10.13 -2.73
C ALA A 88 -0.77 -9.44 -1.90
N TYR A 89 -2.02 -9.92 -1.99
CA TYR A 89 -3.14 -9.46 -1.15
C TYR A 89 -2.88 -9.71 0.33
N LEU A 90 -2.45 -10.91 0.71
CA LEU A 90 -2.13 -11.24 2.10
C LEU A 90 -1.00 -10.35 2.65
N LEU A 91 0.05 -10.10 1.85
CA LEU A 91 1.11 -9.15 2.21
C LEU A 91 0.59 -7.71 2.35
N LYS A 92 -0.39 -7.30 1.55
CA LYS A 92 -1.05 -5.98 1.69
C LYS A 92 -1.85 -5.91 2.98
N GLU A 93 -2.67 -6.92 3.29
CA GLU A 93 -3.46 -6.95 4.52
C GLU A 93 -2.54 -6.95 5.76
N GLU A 94 -1.47 -7.74 5.74
CA GLU A 94 -0.47 -7.73 6.79
C GLU A 94 0.16 -6.33 6.95
N PHE A 95 0.49 -5.63 5.86
CA PHE A 95 1.05 -4.28 5.93
C PHE A 95 0.10 -3.27 6.59
N GLN A 96 -1.23 -3.47 6.52
CA GLN A 96 -2.18 -2.59 7.20
C GLN A 96 -2.02 -2.61 8.71
N LEU A 97 -1.56 -3.72 9.30
CA LEU A 97 -1.30 -3.84 10.74
C LEU A 97 -0.21 -2.86 11.21
N PHE A 98 0.72 -2.47 10.32
CA PHE A 98 1.75 -1.47 10.61
C PHE A 98 1.17 -0.19 11.21
N TRP A 99 0.04 0.29 10.69
CA TRP A 99 -0.58 1.54 11.14
C TRP A 99 -1.26 1.42 12.51
N GLY A 100 -1.44 0.21 13.01
CA GLY A 100 -2.01 -0.07 14.35
C GLY A 100 -1.05 0.21 15.49
N TYR A 101 0.26 0.09 15.28
CA TYR A 101 1.26 0.28 16.33
C TYR A 101 1.20 1.69 16.94
N THR A 102 1.49 1.77 18.24
CA THR A 102 1.65 3.04 18.98
C THR A 102 3.13 3.37 19.20
N SER A 103 3.94 2.35 19.47
CA SER A 103 5.37 2.50 19.70
C SER A 103 6.15 2.54 18.37
N PRO A 104 6.99 3.58 18.13
CA PRO A 104 7.87 3.64 16.96
C PRO A 104 8.84 2.46 16.88
N ALA A 105 9.30 1.94 18.02
CA ALA A 105 10.24 0.82 18.07
C ALA A 105 9.58 -0.50 17.61
N TRP A 106 8.37 -0.78 18.06
CA TRP A 106 7.62 -1.95 17.60
C TRP A 106 7.18 -1.83 16.15
N ALA A 107 6.76 -0.62 15.71
CA ALA A 107 6.47 -0.35 14.31
C ALA A 107 7.71 -0.60 13.43
N ALA A 108 8.90 -0.19 13.89
CA ALA A 108 10.15 -0.43 13.17
C ALA A 108 10.45 -1.92 13.02
N LYS A 109 10.37 -2.71 14.10
CA LYS A 109 10.57 -4.17 14.06
C LYS A 109 9.59 -4.85 13.10
N PHE A 110 8.32 -4.47 13.17
CA PHE A 110 7.31 -4.99 12.25
C PHE A 110 7.64 -4.67 10.80
N LEU A 111 8.00 -3.41 10.50
CA LEU A 111 8.31 -2.95 9.17
C LEU A 111 9.49 -3.70 8.56
N ASP A 112 10.55 -3.90 9.34
CA ASP A 112 11.75 -4.62 8.92
C ASP A 112 11.42 -6.10 8.64
N ALA A 113 10.65 -6.75 9.51
CA ALA A 113 10.19 -8.13 9.32
C ALA A 113 9.29 -8.27 8.10
N TRP A 114 8.34 -7.35 7.92
CA TRP A 114 7.45 -7.34 6.76
C TRP A 114 8.25 -7.16 5.46
N CYS A 115 9.19 -6.20 5.43
CA CYS A 115 10.06 -5.99 4.27
C CYS A 115 10.89 -7.24 3.93
N ALA A 116 11.37 -7.97 4.92
CA ALA A 116 12.10 -9.22 4.72
C ALA A 116 11.20 -10.30 4.06
N ARG A 117 9.95 -10.44 4.51
CA ARG A 117 8.97 -11.35 3.89
C ARG A 117 8.62 -10.94 2.46
N ALA A 118 8.33 -9.64 2.25
CA ALA A 118 8.02 -9.09 0.93
C ALA A 118 9.16 -9.33 -0.08
N MET A 119 10.41 -9.18 0.33
CA MET A 119 11.57 -9.45 -0.52
C MET A 119 11.70 -10.93 -0.90
N ARG A 120 11.29 -11.86 -0.04
CA ARG A 120 11.27 -13.31 -0.30
C ARG A 120 10.05 -13.79 -1.09
N SER A 121 9.04 -12.95 -1.28
CA SER A 121 7.79 -13.33 -1.95
C SER A 121 7.92 -13.76 -3.41
N ARG A 122 9.02 -13.43 -4.10
CA ARG A 122 9.22 -13.60 -5.55
C ARG A 122 8.19 -12.86 -6.40
N ILE A 123 7.57 -11.80 -5.86
CA ILE A 123 6.58 -10.95 -6.54
C ILE A 123 7.20 -9.58 -6.78
N GLU A 124 7.68 -9.32 -8.00
CA GLU A 124 8.53 -8.15 -8.26
C GLU A 124 7.86 -6.80 -7.94
N PRO A 125 6.58 -6.52 -8.27
CA PRO A 125 5.95 -5.28 -7.85
C PRO A 125 5.94 -5.07 -6.32
N VAL A 126 5.73 -6.14 -5.54
CA VAL A 126 5.77 -6.10 -4.06
C VAL A 126 7.18 -5.87 -3.55
N LYS A 127 8.19 -6.52 -4.15
CA LYS A 127 9.62 -6.29 -3.83
C LYS A 127 10.02 -4.84 -4.11
N LYS A 128 9.58 -4.26 -5.24
CA LYS A 128 9.82 -2.86 -5.58
C LYS A 128 9.22 -1.92 -4.53
N PHE A 129 8.01 -2.20 -4.08
CA PHE A 129 7.39 -1.46 -2.97
C PHE A 129 8.21 -1.61 -1.68
N ALA A 130 8.62 -2.82 -1.31
CA ALA A 130 9.43 -3.07 -0.10
C ALA A 130 10.77 -2.32 -0.12
N ARG A 131 11.45 -2.26 -1.28
CA ARG A 131 12.67 -1.44 -1.45
C ARG A 131 12.38 0.05 -1.21
N THR A 132 11.25 0.55 -1.71
CA THR A 132 10.82 1.95 -1.49
C THR A 132 10.55 2.21 -0.01
N VAL A 133 9.88 1.28 0.68
CA VAL A 133 9.60 1.36 2.12
C VAL A 133 10.90 1.39 2.92
N ARG A 134 11.86 0.51 2.62
CA ARG A 134 13.18 0.50 3.27
C ARG A 134 13.94 1.82 3.08
N ALA A 135 13.95 2.34 1.86
CA ALA A 135 14.63 3.61 1.53
C ALA A 135 14.03 4.83 2.26
N HIS A 136 12.79 4.72 2.71
CA HIS A 136 12.07 5.81 3.39
C HIS A 136 11.61 5.41 4.80
N ARG A 137 12.28 4.45 5.41
CA ARG A 137 11.94 3.87 6.71
C ARG A 137 11.72 4.93 7.79
N ASP A 138 12.67 5.83 7.94
CA ASP A 138 12.60 6.85 9.00
C ASP A 138 11.45 7.84 8.80
N LEU A 139 11.16 8.20 7.55
CA LEU A 139 10.02 9.04 7.21
C LEU A 139 8.67 8.37 7.53
N LEU A 140 8.59 7.03 7.37
CA LEU A 140 7.42 6.26 7.77
C LEU A 140 7.29 6.20 9.30
N LEU A 141 8.40 6.04 10.02
CA LEU A 141 8.41 5.99 11.47
C LEU A 141 8.09 7.34 12.12
N ASN A 142 8.34 8.45 11.41
CA ASN A 142 7.95 9.78 11.85
C ASN A 142 6.44 9.94 12.08
N TYR A 143 5.60 9.16 11.38
CA TYR A 143 4.17 9.11 11.63
C TYR A 143 3.84 8.71 13.08
N PHE A 144 4.59 7.76 13.65
CA PHE A 144 4.42 7.31 15.04
C PHE A 144 5.07 8.28 16.03
N ARG A 145 6.23 8.86 15.68
CA ARG A 145 6.89 9.92 16.47
C ARG A 145 5.98 11.14 16.63
N ALA A 146 5.22 11.47 15.59
CA ALA A 146 4.20 12.52 15.61
C ALA A 146 2.86 12.06 16.23
N ARG A 147 2.82 10.95 16.98
CA ARG A 147 1.64 10.41 17.66
C ARG A 147 0.42 10.21 16.73
N LYS A 148 0.65 9.95 15.44
CA LYS A 148 -0.38 9.74 14.41
C LYS A 148 -1.31 10.95 14.16
N GLN A 149 -0.95 12.15 14.61
CA GLN A 149 -1.81 13.34 14.59
C GLN A 149 -1.92 13.99 13.21
N PHE A 150 -0.98 13.71 12.30
CA PHE A 150 -0.90 14.38 11.00
C PHE A 150 -1.21 13.43 9.86
N SER A 151 -2.21 13.79 9.07
CA SER A 151 -2.49 13.16 7.78
C SER A 151 -2.79 14.25 6.75
N SER A 152 -2.40 14.05 5.50
CA SER A 152 -2.68 14.99 4.42
C SER A 152 -4.14 14.96 3.95
N GLY A 153 -4.95 14.04 4.47
CA GLY A 153 -6.34 13.84 4.03
C GLY A 153 -7.20 15.10 4.14
N VAL A 154 -6.99 15.93 5.18
CA VAL A 154 -7.70 17.21 5.34
C VAL A 154 -7.28 18.21 4.25
N ILE A 155 -5.97 18.29 3.98
CA ILE A 155 -5.40 19.20 2.96
C ILE A 155 -5.84 18.78 1.55
N GLU A 156 -5.85 17.48 1.27
CA GLU A 156 -6.35 16.94 -0.02
C GLU A 156 -7.85 17.18 -0.19
N GLY A 157 -8.64 17.05 0.88
CA GLY A 157 -10.06 17.38 0.89
C GLY A 157 -10.32 18.87 0.58
N LEU A 158 -9.54 19.76 1.17
CA LEU A 158 -9.60 21.21 0.91
C LEU A 158 -9.16 21.54 -0.52
N ASN A 159 -8.08 20.95 -1.00
CA ASN A 159 -7.60 21.15 -2.38
C ASN A 159 -8.61 20.65 -3.41
N ASN A 160 -9.30 19.54 -3.15
CA ASN A 160 -10.35 19.04 -4.03
C ASN A 160 -11.58 19.97 -4.04
N LYS A 161 -11.99 20.50 -2.87
CA LYS A 161 -13.05 21.51 -2.80
C LYS A 161 -12.66 22.76 -3.59
N ALA A 162 -11.47 23.28 -3.39
CA ALA A 162 -10.98 24.45 -4.14
C ALA A 162 -11.00 24.24 -5.66
N LYS A 163 -10.59 23.07 -6.15
CA LYS A 163 -10.65 22.73 -7.58
C LYS A 163 -12.07 22.66 -8.13
N VAL A 164 -13.04 22.24 -7.34
CA VAL A 164 -14.46 22.19 -7.75
C VAL A 164 -15.07 23.60 -7.77
N THR A 165 -14.68 24.46 -6.82
CA THR A 165 -15.19 25.84 -6.72
C THR A 165 -14.60 26.78 -7.77
N MET A 166 -13.43 26.42 -8.35
CA MET A 166 -12.75 27.19 -9.41
C MET A 166 -13.14 26.78 -10.85
N ARG A 167 -14.08 25.86 -11.02
CA ARG A 167 -14.69 25.47 -12.30
C ARG A 167 -16.06 26.10 -12.49
#